data_3deebcf9ff2a1cfc361bda4b7b7a90f0
#
_entry.id   3deebcf9ff2a1cfc361bda4b7b7a90f0
#
_cell.length_a   1.000
_cell.length_b   1.000
_cell.length_c   1.000
_cell.angle_alpha   90.00
_cell.angle_beta   90.00
_cell.angle_gamma   90.00
#
_symmetry.space_group_name_H-M   'P 1'
#
loop_
_entity.id
_entity.type
_entity.pdbx_description
1 polymer ?
#
loop_
_entity_poly.entity_id
_entity_poly.type
_entity_poly.pdbx_seq_one_letter_code
_entity_poly.pdbx_strand_id
1 'polypeptide(L)'
;VCSSDLARIADAKKELEDGRSQLASAKEQIASGRAQIASAKEQLNAGWAEVSENQAKLDDGKAQLEDGKNQLSAGEKQIADVKAQLTQSQQELDNGKAQIQSGREQIAATRQDLNAKKESCNQGLAQIEQQEAQLSEGEAQLESARSQLAALQAQYEQAQASGTYSEEDLAALAAQVSAYQEQVDSQAAQLEASRNQIAAARSELESGLSQVESGLAQLDTKEAELNQQEAALPDAQAKIDAGWKEVQAQEKKLEPARKEIQEKEAQLESAQEQIDAA
;
A
#
# COMPACT_ATOMS: atom_id res chain seq x y z
N VAL A 1 -6.38 21.71 4.61
CA VAL A 1 -6.14 20.26 4.84
C VAL A 1 -7.43 19.57 4.47
N CYS A 2 -7.43 18.85 3.35
CA CYS A 2 -8.64 18.39 2.68
C CYS A 2 -9.32 17.24 3.42
N SER A 3 -10.64 17.21 3.41
CA SER A 3 -11.48 16.14 3.99
C SER A 3 -11.13 14.74 3.41
N SER A 4 -10.53 14.69 2.21
CA SER A 4 -9.99 13.47 1.60
C SER A 4 -8.81 12.87 2.38
N ASP A 5 -7.97 13.69 3.00
CA ASP A 5 -6.82 13.22 3.79
C ASP A 5 -7.26 12.62 5.13
N LEU A 6 -8.34 13.18 5.71
CA LEU A 6 -8.97 12.64 6.93
C LEU A 6 -9.65 11.30 6.67
N ALA A 7 -10.31 11.14 5.53
CA ALA A 7 -10.91 9.86 5.12
C ALA A 7 -9.85 8.78 4.92
N ARG A 8 -8.74 9.12 4.27
CA ARG A 8 -7.60 8.22 4.04
C ARG A 8 -6.88 7.82 5.33
N ILE A 9 -6.75 8.75 6.27
CA ILE A 9 -6.24 8.45 7.62
C ILE A 9 -7.21 7.52 8.37
N ALA A 10 -8.51 7.67 8.16
CA ALA A 10 -9.53 6.80 8.76
C ALA A 10 -9.46 5.37 8.19
N ASP A 11 -9.28 5.23 6.87
CA ASP A 11 -9.12 3.92 6.22
C ASP A 11 -7.82 3.23 6.66
N ALA A 12 -6.72 3.97 6.73
CA ALA A 12 -5.45 3.46 7.25
C ALA A 12 -5.54 3.05 8.75
N LYS A 13 -6.30 3.79 9.56
CA LYS A 13 -6.59 3.38 10.93
C LYS A 13 -7.37 2.07 10.99
N LYS A 14 -8.34 1.89 10.12
CA LYS A 14 -9.14 0.67 10.05
C LYS A 14 -8.28 -0.56 9.68
N GLU A 15 -7.43 -0.43 8.66
CA GLU A 15 -6.50 -1.50 8.28
C GLU A 15 -5.50 -1.83 9.39
N LEU A 16 -5.01 -0.83 10.12
CA LEU A 16 -4.18 -1.04 11.29
C LEU A 16 -4.95 -1.76 12.42
N GLU A 17 -6.21 -1.43 12.62
CA GLU A 17 -7.08 -2.04 13.62
C GLU A 17 -7.39 -3.50 13.26
N ASP A 18 -7.61 -3.82 11.99
CA ASP A 18 -7.76 -5.17 11.48
C ASP A 18 -6.47 -6.00 11.65
N GLY A 19 -5.31 -5.43 11.35
CA GLY A 19 -4.01 -6.06 11.60
C GLY A 19 -3.74 -6.30 13.10
N ARG A 20 -4.12 -5.37 13.96
CA ARG A 20 -4.08 -5.54 15.42
C ARG A 20 -5.04 -6.62 15.92
N SER A 21 -6.21 -6.72 15.31
CA SER A 21 -7.21 -7.75 15.65
C SER A 21 -6.72 -9.16 15.29
N GLN A 22 -6.13 -9.33 14.11
CA GLN A 22 -5.49 -10.59 13.71
C GLN A 22 -4.35 -10.97 14.66
N LEU A 23 -3.54 -9.99 15.05
CA LEU A 23 -2.44 -10.18 15.97
C LEU A 23 -2.93 -10.50 17.40
N ALA A 24 -4.03 -9.89 17.85
CA ALA A 24 -4.68 -10.20 19.13
C ALA A 24 -5.22 -11.64 19.14
N SER A 25 -5.86 -12.08 18.04
CA SER A 25 -6.34 -13.46 17.88
C SER A 25 -5.19 -14.48 17.92
N ALA A 26 -4.07 -14.22 17.24
CA ALA A 26 -2.89 -15.08 17.31
C ALA A 26 -2.32 -15.15 18.74
N LYS A 27 -2.32 -14.03 19.47
CA LYS A 27 -1.90 -13.96 20.87
C LYS A 27 -2.82 -14.75 21.82
N GLU A 28 -4.14 -14.69 21.61
CA GLU A 28 -5.12 -15.47 22.38
C GLU A 28 -4.97 -16.99 22.13
N GLN A 29 -4.73 -17.39 20.88
CA GLN A 29 -4.43 -18.78 20.54
C GLN A 29 -3.16 -19.27 21.23
N ILE A 30 -2.10 -18.46 21.25
CA ILE A 30 -0.87 -18.75 21.96
C ILE A 30 -1.12 -18.82 23.49
N ALA A 31 -1.89 -17.91 24.05
CA ALA A 31 -2.19 -17.90 25.48
C ALA A 31 -3.06 -19.11 25.88
N SER A 32 -4.03 -19.51 25.07
CA SER A 32 -4.85 -20.73 25.27
C SER A 32 -3.99 -22.00 25.23
N GLY A 33 -3.08 -22.14 24.27
CA GLY A 33 -2.15 -23.25 24.21
C GLY A 33 -1.23 -23.32 25.45
N ARG A 34 -0.82 -22.16 25.99
CA ARG A 34 -0.05 -22.08 27.24
C ARG A 34 -0.83 -22.58 28.46
N ALA A 35 -2.10 -22.19 28.58
CA ALA A 35 -2.96 -22.64 29.67
C ALA A 35 -3.18 -24.17 29.61
N GLN A 36 -3.39 -24.73 28.42
CA GLN A 36 -3.52 -26.16 28.20
C GLN A 36 -2.21 -26.93 28.56
N ILE A 37 -1.06 -26.36 28.17
CA ILE A 37 0.26 -26.93 28.53
C ILE A 37 0.48 -26.87 30.05
N ALA A 38 0.11 -25.77 30.71
CA ALA A 38 0.21 -25.65 32.16
C ALA A 38 -0.70 -26.68 32.87
N SER A 39 -1.95 -26.84 32.40
CA SER A 39 -2.88 -27.85 32.92
C SER A 39 -2.37 -29.29 32.71
N ALA A 40 -1.84 -29.57 31.52
CA ALA A 40 -1.23 -30.89 31.26
C ALA A 40 -0.01 -31.13 32.16
N LYS A 41 0.79 -30.10 32.46
CA LYS A 41 1.89 -30.20 33.43
C LYS A 41 1.42 -30.46 34.84
N GLU A 42 0.41 -29.74 35.30
CA GLU A 42 -0.18 -29.96 36.64
C GLU A 42 -0.78 -31.35 36.73
N GLN A 43 -1.52 -31.82 35.73
CA GLN A 43 -2.05 -33.18 35.66
C GLN A 43 -0.95 -34.23 35.64
N LEU A 44 0.14 -33.97 34.92
CA LEU A 44 1.30 -34.86 34.90
C LEU A 44 1.96 -34.98 36.31
N ASN A 45 2.13 -33.83 36.99
CA ASN A 45 2.69 -33.81 38.34
C ASN A 45 1.80 -34.59 39.35
N ALA A 46 0.47 -34.47 39.22
CA ALA A 46 -0.48 -35.21 40.05
C ALA A 46 -0.40 -36.75 39.79
N GLY A 47 -0.31 -37.15 38.53
CA GLY A 47 -0.14 -38.56 38.17
C GLY A 47 1.13 -39.18 38.76
N TRP A 48 2.21 -38.40 38.81
CA TRP A 48 3.47 -38.86 39.43
C TRP A 48 3.40 -39.01 40.96
N ALA A 49 2.66 -38.14 41.62
CA ALA A 49 2.43 -38.24 43.04
C ALA A 49 1.65 -39.53 43.38
N GLU A 50 0.63 -39.83 42.58
CA GLU A 50 -0.18 -41.05 42.75
C GLU A 50 0.60 -42.35 42.46
N VAL A 51 1.44 -42.35 41.43
CA VAL A 51 2.35 -43.46 41.14
C VAL A 51 3.36 -43.65 42.33
N SER A 52 3.79 -42.54 42.92
CA SER A 52 4.67 -42.60 44.09
C SER A 52 4.02 -43.16 45.33
N GLU A 53 2.72 -42.91 45.55
CA GLU A 53 1.97 -43.44 46.70
C GLU A 53 1.59 -44.90 46.54
N ASN A 54 1.40 -45.36 45.31
CA ASN A 54 0.86 -46.71 45.04
C ASN A 54 1.94 -47.72 44.57
N GLN A 55 3.20 -47.49 44.91
CA GLN A 55 4.32 -48.40 44.58
C GLN A 55 4.16 -49.88 45.04
N ALA A 56 3.22 -50.13 45.94
CA ALA A 56 3.01 -51.50 46.53
C ALA A 56 2.20 -52.46 45.61
N LYS A 57 1.51 -51.94 44.62
CA LYS A 57 0.74 -52.77 43.68
C LYS A 57 1.27 -52.55 42.26
N LEU A 58 2.02 -53.53 41.76
CA LEU A 58 2.69 -53.45 40.45
C LEU A 58 1.70 -53.15 39.30
N ASP A 59 0.52 -53.79 39.34
CA ASP A 59 -0.49 -53.60 38.26
C ASP A 59 -1.10 -52.20 38.29
N ASP A 60 -1.37 -51.67 39.46
CA ASP A 60 -1.84 -50.27 39.62
C ASP A 60 -0.71 -49.30 39.23
N GLY A 61 0.55 -49.61 39.56
CA GLY A 61 1.70 -48.82 39.19
C GLY A 61 1.92 -48.76 37.67
N LYS A 62 1.74 -49.92 36.99
CA LYS A 62 1.84 -49.97 35.50
C LYS A 62 0.71 -49.18 34.83
N ALA A 63 -0.50 -49.31 35.31
CA ALA A 63 -1.64 -48.54 34.79
C ALA A 63 -1.44 -47.02 34.97
N GLN A 64 -0.94 -46.62 36.16
CA GLN A 64 -0.66 -45.20 36.46
C GLN A 64 0.55 -44.70 35.66
N LEU A 65 1.54 -45.56 35.42
CA LEU A 65 2.68 -45.19 34.55
C LEU A 65 2.25 -44.97 33.11
N GLU A 66 1.37 -45.83 32.60
CA GLU A 66 0.82 -45.68 31.25
C GLU A 66 -0.04 -44.42 31.13
N ASP A 67 -0.82 -44.09 32.15
CA ASP A 67 -1.54 -42.81 32.22
C ASP A 67 -0.60 -41.62 32.22
N GLY A 68 0.49 -41.68 32.97
CA GLY A 68 1.53 -40.64 32.97
C GLY A 68 2.24 -40.47 31.62
N LYS A 69 2.49 -41.59 30.90
CA LYS A 69 3.02 -41.56 29.51
C LYS A 69 2.03 -40.90 28.55
N ASN A 70 0.77 -41.24 28.64
CA ASN A 70 -0.28 -40.66 27.78
C ASN A 70 -0.40 -39.15 28.02
N GLN A 71 -0.35 -38.71 29.28
CA GLN A 71 -0.36 -37.30 29.64
C GLN A 71 0.90 -36.54 29.16
N LEU A 72 2.07 -37.18 29.31
CA LEU A 72 3.34 -36.61 28.78
C LEU A 72 3.26 -36.46 27.26
N SER A 73 2.83 -37.49 26.56
CA SER A 73 2.63 -37.47 25.10
C SER A 73 1.62 -36.39 24.67
N ALA A 74 0.54 -36.22 25.42
CA ALA A 74 -0.43 -35.16 25.20
C ALA A 74 0.18 -33.78 25.41
N GLY A 75 1.01 -33.56 26.44
CA GLY A 75 1.76 -32.34 26.68
C GLY A 75 2.78 -32.05 25.57
N GLU A 76 3.49 -33.07 25.12
CA GLU A 76 4.42 -32.99 23.99
C GLU A 76 3.70 -32.59 22.70
N LYS A 77 2.54 -33.19 22.45
CA LYS A 77 1.70 -32.83 21.30
C LYS A 77 1.25 -31.38 21.37
N GLN A 78 0.80 -30.93 22.54
CA GLN A 78 0.40 -29.52 22.73
C GLN A 78 1.58 -28.55 22.45
N ILE A 79 2.79 -28.88 22.93
CA ILE A 79 4.01 -28.12 22.62
C ILE A 79 4.26 -28.11 21.11
N ALA A 80 4.13 -29.26 20.44
CA ALA A 80 4.31 -29.37 19.00
C ALA A 80 3.27 -28.51 18.23
N ASP A 81 2.02 -28.53 18.65
CA ASP A 81 0.95 -27.72 18.06
C ASP A 81 1.23 -26.22 18.23
N VAL A 82 1.67 -25.79 19.43
CA VAL A 82 2.06 -24.38 19.66
C VAL A 82 3.29 -24.00 18.84
N LYS A 83 4.28 -24.87 18.70
CA LYS A 83 5.42 -24.64 17.81
C LYS A 83 5.00 -24.47 16.36
N ALA A 84 4.08 -25.31 15.88
CA ALA A 84 3.56 -25.18 14.52
C ALA A 84 2.83 -23.85 14.32
N GLN A 85 2.01 -23.42 15.27
CA GLN A 85 1.34 -22.11 15.24
C GLN A 85 2.33 -20.95 15.26
N LEU A 86 3.37 -21.00 16.10
CA LEU A 86 4.41 -19.97 16.15
C LEU A 86 5.20 -19.92 14.84
N THR A 87 5.48 -21.08 14.24
CA THR A 87 6.16 -21.15 12.94
C THR A 87 5.28 -20.53 11.84
N GLN A 88 3.99 -20.82 11.83
CA GLN A 88 3.06 -20.22 10.91
C GLN A 88 2.97 -18.71 11.10
N SER A 89 2.85 -18.23 12.35
CA SER A 89 2.83 -16.80 12.66
C SER A 89 4.12 -16.10 12.22
N GLN A 90 5.26 -16.76 12.34
CA GLN A 90 6.54 -16.23 11.84
C GLN A 90 6.53 -16.12 10.30
N GLN A 91 6.03 -17.13 9.61
CA GLN A 91 5.91 -17.09 8.14
C GLN A 91 4.95 -15.98 7.68
N GLU A 92 3.81 -15.81 8.36
CA GLU A 92 2.87 -14.73 8.07
C GLU A 92 3.51 -13.36 8.28
N LEU A 93 4.28 -13.20 9.35
CA LEU A 93 5.04 -11.98 9.63
C LEU A 93 6.09 -11.70 8.56
N ASP A 94 6.85 -12.71 8.15
CA ASP A 94 7.89 -12.57 7.13
C ASP A 94 7.28 -12.28 5.74
N ASN A 95 6.14 -12.89 5.42
CA ASN A 95 5.35 -12.56 4.24
C ASN A 95 4.85 -11.11 4.29
N GLY A 96 4.37 -10.66 5.45
CA GLY A 96 3.98 -9.27 5.66
C GLY A 96 5.13 -8.30 5.42
N LYS A 97 6.32 -8.59 5.95
CA LYS A 97 7.55 -7.81 5.70
C LYS A 97 7.87 -7.74 4.20
N ALA A 98 7.82 -8.88 3.51
CA ALA A 98 8.10 -8.94 2.08
C ALA A 98 7.07 -8.14 1.26
N GLN A 99 5.79 -8.18 1.63
CA GLN A 99 4.73 -7.39 1.00
C GLN A 99 4.94 -5.89 1.21
N ILE A 100 5.31 -5.46 2.41
CA ILE A 100 5.63 -4.06 2.71
C ILE A 100 6.82 -3.60 1.85
N GLN A 101 7.88 -4.39 1.78
CA GLN A 101 9.05 -4.08 0.96
C GLN A 101 8.69 -3.95 -0.52
N SER A 102 7.97 -4.93 -1.06
CA SER A 102 7.49 -4.89 -2.46
C SER A 102 6.57 -3.69 -2.72
N GLY A 103 5.68 -3.38 -1.78
CA GLY A 103 4.80 -2.21 -1.85
C GLY A 103 5.60 -0.90 -1.91
N ARG A 104 6.66 -0.77 -1.11
CA ARG A 104 7.55 0.39 -1.14
C ARG A 104 8.30 0.55 -2.46
N GLU A 105 8.78 -0.56 -3.01
CA GLU A 105 9.46 -0.55 -4.31
C GLU A 105 8.51 -0.12 -5.43
N GLN A 106 7.27 -0.60 -5.42
CA GLN A 106 6.24 -0.19 -6.37
C GLN A 106 5.87 1.29 -6.21
N ILE A 107 5.73 1.78 -4.98
CA ILE A 107 5.48 3.20 -4.69
C ILE A 107 6.63 4.05 -5.23
N ALA A 108 7.88 3.68 -4.97
CA ALA A 108 9.06 4.41 -5.43
C ALA A 108 9.10 4.49 -6.97
N ALA A 109 8.89 3.37 -7.66
CA ALA A 109 8.86 3.31 -9.13
C ALA A 109 7.72 4.16 -9.71
N THR A 110 6.52 4.02 -9.16
CA THR A 110 5.35 4.80 -9.62
C THR A 110 5.51 6.28 -9.34
N ARG A 111 6.08 6.66 -8.20
CA ARG A 111 6.39 8.06 -7.86
C ARG A 111 7.39 8.68 -8.85
N GLN A 112 8.41 7.92 -9.23
CA GLN A 112 9.37 8.36 -10.24
C GLN A 112 8.68 8.63 -11.58
N ASP A 113 7.80 7.75 -12.02
CA ASP A 113 7.05 7.86 -13.27
C ASP A 113 6.10 9.07 -13.27
N LEU A 114 5.37 9.26 -12.14
CA LEU A 114 4.48 10.40 -11.97
C LEU A 114 5.24 11.73 -11.92
N ASN A 115 6.40 11.77 -11.27
CA ASN A 115 7.24 12.97 -11.26
C ASN A 115 7.79 13.31 -12.66
N ALA A 116 8.19 12.33 -13.45
CA ALA A 116 8.59 12.53 -14.84
C ALA A 116 7.43 13.06 -15.70
N LYS A 117 6.22 12.55 -15.52
CA LYS A 117 5.01 13.07 -16.18
C LYS A 117 4.68 14.49 -15.74
N LYS A 118 4.81 14.80 -14.44
CA LYS A 118 4.63 16.16 -13.91
C LYS A 118 5.57 17.15 -14.58
N GLU A 119 6.83 16.78 -14.67
CA GLU A 119 7.86 17.60 -15.34
C GLU A 119 7.52 17.83 -16.82
N SER A 120 7.09 16.76 -17.52
CA SER A 120 6.67 16.88 -18.93
C SER A 120 5.46 17.79 -19.09
N CYS A 121 4.44 17.69 -18.20
CA CYS A 121 3.28 18.59 -18.21
C CYS A 121 3.71 20.05 -17.96
N ASN A 122 4.59 20.30 -16.99
CA ASN A 122 5.07 21.63 -16.69
C ASN A 122 5.86 22.25 -17.87
N GLN A 123 6.69 21.44 -18.53
CA GLN A 123 7.41 21.87 -19.74
C GLN A 123 6.44 22.17 -20.88
N GLY A 124 5.40 21.34 -21.04
CA GLY A 124 4.33 21.60 -22.00
C GLY A 124 3.59 22.90 -21.72
N LEU A 125 3.23 23.16 -20.46
CA LEU A 125 2.58 24.42 -20.06
C LEU A 125 3.47 25.64 -20.32
N ALA A 126 4.76 25.56 -20.06
CA ALA A 126 5.70 26.63 -20.38
C ALA A 126 5.79 26.90 -21.90
N GLN A 127 5.68 25.87 -22.74
CA GLN A 127 5.58 26.02 -24.19
C GLN A 127 4.26 26.67 -24.60
N ILE A 128 3.15 26.30 -23.96
CA ILE A 128 1.84 26.95 -24.18
C ILE A 128 1.91 28.44 -23.84
N GLU A 129 2.53 28.83 -22.71
CA GLU A 129 2.70 30.25 -22.36
C GLU A 129 3.48 31.04 -23.44
N GLN A 130 4.50 30.42 -24.03
CA GLN A 130 5.23 31.03 -25.14
C GLN A 130 4.35 31.17 -26.39
N GLN A 131 3.54 30.17 -26.69
CA GLN A 131 2.62 30.23 -27.84
C GLN A 131 1.49 31.26 -27.61
N GLU A 132 1.00 31.41 -26.40
CA GLU A 132 0.03 32.44 -26.02
C GLU A 132 0.61 33.86 -26.19
N ALA A 133 1.88 34.05 -25.84
CA ALA A 133 2.56 35.32 -26.07
C ALA A 133 2.67 35.62 -27.57
N GLN A 134 3.03 34.62 -28.39
CA GLN A 134 3.08 34.78 -29.86
C GLN A 134 1.68 35.03 -30.46
N LEU A 135 0.66 34.36 -29.94
CA LEU A 135 -0.72 34.59 -30.35
C LEU A 135 -1.15 36.03 -30.06
N SER A 136 -0.86 36.54 -28.87
CA SER A 136 -1.13 37.95 -28.48
C SER A 136 -0.44 38.96 -29.37
N GLU A 137 0.82 38.68 -29.79
CA GLU A 137 1.52 39.51 -30.75
C GLU A 137 0.86 39.47 -32.14
N GLY A 138 0.45 38.29 -32.58
CA GLY A 138 -0.31 38.10 -33.82
C GLY A 138 -1.66 38.85 -33.80
N GLU A 139 -2.36 38.83 -32.68
CA GLU A 139 -3.62 39.54 -32.48
C GLU A 139 -3.40 41.11 -32.57
N ALA A 140 -2.33 41.60 -32.01
CA ALA A 140 -1.98 43.01 -32.12
C ALA A 140 -1.65 43.40 -33.57
N GLN A 141 -0.98 42.54 -34.33
CA GLN A 141 -0.73 42.72 -35.76
C GLN A 141 -2.02 42.72 -36.58
N LEU A 142 -2.93 41.80 -36.29
CA LEU A 142 -4.26 41.73 -36.93
C LEU A 142 -5.05 42.98 -36.67
N GLU A 143 -5.03 43.53 -35.45
CA GLU A 143 -5.74 44.79 -35.14
C GLU A 143 -5.15 45.96 -35.90
N SER A 144 -3.80 46.01 -36.06
CA SER A 144 -3.17 46.99 -36.93
C SER A 144 -3.58 46.83 -38.39
N ALA A 145 -3.65 45.62 -38.91
CA ALA A 145 -4.08 45.32 -40.26
C ALA A 145 -5.54 45.72 -40.49
N ARG A 146 -6.44 45.46 -39.53
CA ARG A 146 -7.85 45.90 -39.56
C ARG A 146 -7.96 47.43 -39.60
N SER A 147 -7.12 48.13 -38.85
CA SER A 147 -7.08 49.60 -38.87
C SER A 147 -6.65 50.13 -40.22
N GLN A 148 -5.66 49.48 -40.86
CA GLN A 148 -5.22 49.82 -42.22
C GLN A 148 -6.29 49.54 -43.27
N LEU A 149 -7.00 48.40 -43.13
CA LEU A 149 -8.13 48.07 -44.00
C LEU A 149 -9.25 49.12 -43.91
N ALA A 150 -9.58 49.54 -42.67
CA ALA A 150 -10.59 50.57 -42.44
C ALA A 150 -10.20 51.93 -43.11
N ALA A 151 -8.92 52.29 -43.04
CA ALA A 151 -8.39 53.46 -43.70
C ALA A 151 -8.47 53.36 -45.23
N LEU A 152 -8.14 52.20 -45.80
CA LEU A 152 -8.25 51.91 -47.24
C LEU A 152 -9.72 51.97 -47.72
N GLN A 153 -10.65 51.41 -46.95
CA GLN A 153 -12.08 51.46 -47.20
C GLN A 153 -12.58 52.93 -47.21
N ALA A 154 -12.19 53.70 -46.19
CA ALA A 154 -12.54 55.14 -46.15
C ALA A 154 -11.98 55.92 -47.35
N GLN A 155 -10.74 55.61 -47.81
CA GLN A 155 -10.19 56.22 -49.03
C GLN A 155 -11.00 55.83 -50.27
N TYR A 156 -11.39 54.59 -50.41
CA TYR A 156 -12.22 54.14 -51.52
C TYR A 156 -13.60 54.83 -51.50
N GLU A 157 -14.26 54.92 -50.36
CA GLU A 157 -15.55 55.63 -50.21
C GLU A 157 -15.42 57.11 -50.55
N GLN A 158 -14.34 57.76 -50.10
CA GLN A 158 -14.06 59.18 -50.41
C GLN A 158 -13.76 59.38 -51.90
N ALA A 159 -13.01 58.49 -52.54
CA ALA A 159 -12.73 58.54 -53.96
C ALA A 159 -14.02 58.38 -54.77
N GLN A 160 -14.87 57.44 -54.40
CA GLN A 160 -16.18 57.22 -55.02
C GLN A 160 -17.11 58.44 -54.90
N ALA A 161 -17.17 59.04 -53.69
CA ALA A 161 -17.99 60.24 -53.43
C ALA A 161 -17.51 61.51 -54.14
N SER A 162 -16.20 61.64 -54.36
CA SER A 162 -15.64 62.82 -54.99
C SER A 162 -15.96 62.98 -56.49
N GLY A 163 -16.27 61.87 -57.18
CA GLY A 163 -16.57 61.84 -58.62
C GLY A 163 -15.39 62.28 -59.54
N THR A 164 -14.18 62.39 -59.00
CA THR A 164 -12.99 62.85 -59.71
C THR A 164 -12.07 61.74 -60.23
N TYR A 165 -12.32 60.50 -59.82
CA TYR A 165 -11.54 59.33 -60.20
C TYR A 165 -12.13 58.63 -61.41
N SER A 166 -11.30 58.04 -62.27
CA SER A 166 -11.79 57.22 -63.37
C SER A 166 -12.39 55.90 -62.87
N GLU A 167 -13.26 55.25 -63.66
CA GLU A 167 -13.80 53.96 -63.33
C GLU A 167 -12.71 52.91 -63.14
N GLU A 168 -11.65 53.00 -63.90
CA GLU A 168 -10.49 52.11 -63.83
C GLU A 168 -9.72 52.29 -62.50
N ASP A 169 -9.52 53.54 -62.04
CA ASP A 169 -8.88 53.83 -60.74
C ASP A 169 -9.74 53.34 -59.56
N LEU A 170 -11.05 53.57 -59.66
CA LEU A 170 -12.00 53.06 -58.61
C LEU A 170 -12.02 51.51 -58.56
N ALA A 171 -11.97 50.86 -59.71
CA ALA A 171 -11.92 49.40 -59.80
C ALA A 171 -10.60 48.87 -59.21
N ALA A 172 -9.50 49.57 -59.52
CA ALA A 172 -8.21 49.19 -58.93
C ALA A 172 -8.17 49.33 -57.40
N LEU A 173 -8.73 50.43 -56.86
CA LEU A 173 -8.82 50.64 -55.41
C LEU A 173 -9.77 49.65 -54.73
N ALA A 174 -10.90 49.36 -55.39
CA ALA A 174 -11.83 48.29 -54.88
C ALA A 174 -11.15 46.92 -54.84
N ALA A 175 -10.38 46.55 -55.88
CA ALA A 175 -9.63 45.30 -55.90
C ALA A 175 -8.56 45.25 -54.79
N GLN A 176 -7.91 46.39 -54.51
CA GLN A 176 -6.95 46.50 -53.40
C GLN A 176 -7.63 46.32 -52.03
N VAL A 177 -8.78 46.94 -51.78
CA VAL A 177 -9.56 46.74 -50.54
C VAL A 177 -9.96 45.31 -50.39
N SER A 178 -10.49 44.66 -51.45
CA SER A 178 -10.94 43.26 -51.41
C SER A 178 -9.77 42.31 -51.12
N ALA A 179 -8.64 42.48 -51.80
CA ALA A 179 -7.44 41.66 -51.56
C ALA A 179 -6.91 41.78 -50.11
N TYR A 180 -6.93 43.02 -49.58
CA TYR A 180 -6.50 43.26 -48.19
C TYR A 180 -7.49 42.73 -47.17
N GLN A 181 -8.82 42.80 -47.46
CA GLN A 181 -9.87 42.18 -46.66
C GLN A 181 -9.68 40.70 -46.58
N GLU A 182 -9.47 40.00 -47.72
CA GLU A 182 -9.20 38.55 -47.74
C GLU A 182 -7.99 38.18 -46.94
N GLN A 183 -6.94 38.97 -46.98
CA GLN A 183 -5.73 38.78 -46.19
C GLN A 183 -6.03 38.88 -44.67
N VAL A 184 -6.77 39.94 -44.26
CA VAL A 184 -7.15 40.14 -42.84
C VAL A 184 -8.03 39.02 -42.36
N ASP A 185 -9.02 38.57 -43.14
CA ASP A 185 -9.94 37.48 -42.78
C ASP A 185 -9.18 36.15 -42.68
N SER A 186 -8.23 35.90 -43.59
CA SER A 186 -7.37 34.70 -43.53
C SER A 186 -6.51 34.69 -42.27
N GLN A 187 -5.89 35.85 -41.93
CA GLN A 187 -5.10 35.96 -40.69
C GLN A 187 -5.95 35.78 -39.45
N ALA A 188 -7.15 36.38 -39.43
CA ALA A 188 -8.08 36.20 -38.31
C ALA A 188 -8.46 34.75 -38.09
N ALA A 189 -8.79 34.02 -39.17
CA ALA A 189 -9.14 32.61 -39.12
C ALA A 189 -7.97 31.75 -38.63
N GLN A 190 -6.75 32.05 -39.06
CA GLN A 190 -5.54 31.35 -38.59
C GLN A 190 -5.29 31.57 -37.09
N LEU A 191 -5.41 32.82 -36.62
CA LEU A 191 -5.24 33.14 -35.20
C LEU A 191 -6.33 32.49 -34.34
N GLU A 192 -7.57 32.44 -34.78
CA GLU A 192 -8.66 31.77 -34.09
C GLU A 192 -8.41 30.25 -34.02
N ALA A 193 -7.98 29.64 -35.11
CA ALA A 193 -7.61 28.23 -35.13
C ALA A 193 -6.46 27.94 -34.15
N SER A 194 -5.41 28.79 -34.14
CA SER A 194 -4.28 28.68 -33.21
C SER A 194 -4.71 28.85 -31.75
N ARG A 195 -5.59 29.81 -31.46
CA ARG A 195 -6.17 30.03 -30.12
C ARG A 195 -6.89 28.79 -29.63
N ASN A 196 -7.72 28.18 -30.48
CA ASN A 196 -8.48 26.97 -30.13
C ASN A 196 -7.54 25.79 -29.88
N GLN A 197 -6.50 25.63 -30.68
CA GLN A 197 -5.49 24.58 -30.47
C GLN A 197 -4.72 24.79 -29.17
N ILE A 198 -4.27 25.98 -28.87
CA ILE A 198 -3.57 26.34 -27.63
C ILE A 198 -4.46 26.08 -26.42
N ALA A 199 -5.74 26.53 -26.47
CA ALA A 199 -6.68 26.31 -25.38
C ALA A 199 -6.95 24.82 -25.12
N ALA A 200 -7.10 24.02 -26.18
CA ALA A 200 -7.29 22.58 -26.07
C ALA A 200 -6.03 21.90 -25.47
N ALA A 201 -4.84 22.22 -25.98
CA ALA A 201 -3.59 21.68 -25.47
C ALA A 201 -3.33 22.05 -23.99
N ARG A 202 -3.64 23.29 -23.61
CA ARG A 202 -3.57 23.76 -22.22
C ARG A 202 -4.48 22.93 -21.32
N SER A 203 -5.74 22.77 -21.71
CA SER A 203 -6.72 22.02 -20.94
C SER A 203 -6.31 20.55 -20.76
N GLU A 204 -5.72 19.94 -21.78
CA GLU A 204 -5.22 18.56 -21.71
C GLU A 204 -4.03 18.45 -20.73
N LEU A 205 -3.09 19.39 -20.80
CA LEU A 205 -1.92 19.42 -19.89
C LEU A 205 -2.34 19.68 -18.44
N GLU A 206 -3.24 20.60 -18.17
CA GLU A 206 -3.77 20.89 -16.84
C GLU A 206 -4.54 19.69 -16.27
N SER A 207 -5.32 19.01 -17.10
CA SER A 207 -5.99 17.76 -16.71
C SER A 207 -4.98 16.66 -16.38
N GLY A 208 -3.95 16.51 -17.21
CA GLY A 208 -2.85 15.57 -16.98
C GLY A 208 -2.11 15.86 -15.68
N LEU A 209 -1.82 17.13 -15.40
CA LEU A 209 -1.18 17.57 -14.17
C LEU A 209 -2.03 17.24 -12.94
N SER A 210 -3.32 17.53 -12.99
CA SER A 210 -4.27 17.20 -11.92
C SER A 210 -4.32 15.69 -11.63
N GLN A 211 -4.32 14.85 -12.68
CA GLN A 211 -4.27 13.39 -12.53
C GLN A 211 -2.96 12.92 -11.87
N VAL A 212 -1.83 13.51 -12.27
CA VAL A 212 -0.53 13.22 -11.66
C VAL A 212 -0.52 13.60 -10.18
N GLU A 213 -1.00 14.78 -9.83
CA GLU A 213 -1.06 15.24 -8.43
C GLU A 213 -1.98 14.37 -7.57
N SER A 214 -3.12 13.97 -8.12
CA SER A 214 -4.00 12.98 -7.47
C SER A 214 -3.29 11.64 -7.26
N GLY A 215 -2.56 11.18 -8.27
CA GLY A 215 -1.77 9.94 -8.18
C GLY A 215 -0.69 10.01 -7.10
N LEU A 216 0.06 11.12 -7.03
CA LEU A 216 1.07 11.35 -5.99
C LEU A 216 0.46 11.34 -4.58
N ALA A 217 -0.67 12.02 -4.39
CA ALA A 217 -1.38 12.02 -3.11
C ALA A 217 -1.89 10.62 -2.68
N GLN A 218 -2.29 9.79 -3.66
CA GLN A 218 -2.63 8.39 -3.38
C GLN A 218 -1.41 7.56 -2.96
N LEU A 219 -0.24 7.81 -3.56
CA LEU A 219 1.01 7.15 -3.16
C LEU A 219 1.43 7.55 -1.74
N ASP A 220 1.31 8.83 -1.37
CA ASP A 220 1.61 9.30 -0.02
C ASP A 220 0.73 8.61 1.02
N THR A 221 -0.54 8.40 0.69
CA THR A 221 -1.47 7.65 1.55
C THR A 221 -1.05 6.20 1.71
N LYS A 222 -0.74 5.52 0.60
CA LYS A 222 -0.28 4.13 0.64
C LYS A 222 1.04 3.97 1.40
N GLU A 223 1.95 4.92 1.25
CA GLU A 223 3.20 4.92 2.00
C GLU A 223 2.95 5.07 3.51
N ALA A 224 2.02 5.93 3.90
CA ALA A 224 1.61 6.07 5.29
C ALA A 224 0.99 4.77 5.85
N GLU A 225 0.17 4.08 5.06
CA GLU A 225 -0.39 2.76 5.40
C GLU A 225 0.71 1.72 5.61
N LEU A 226 1.68 1.63 4.68
CA LEU A 226 2.80 0.71 4.81
C LEU A 226 3.67 1.03 6.03
N ASN A 227 3.91 2.30 6.33
CA ASN A 227 4.65 2.71 7.51
C ASN A 227 3.95 2.30 8.82
N GLN A 228 2.62 2.38 8.86
CA GLN A 228 1.84 1.93 10.02
C GLN A 228 1.88 0.40 10.18
N GLN A 229 1.79 -0.34 9.07
CA GLN A 229 1.93 -1.80 9.08
C GLN A 229 3.34 -2.21 9.54
N GLU A 230 4.37 -1.55 9.05
CA GLU A 230 5.75 -1.79 9.46
C GLU A 230 5.98 -1.50 10.95
N ALA A 231 5.38 -0.43 11.47
CA ALA A 231 5.48 -0.08 12.89
C ALA A 231 4.87 -1.15 13.81
N ALA A 232 3.95 -1.97 13.33
CA ALA A 232 3.37 -3.08 14.09
C ALA A 232 4.21 -4.38 14.05
N LEU A 233 5.16 -4.50 13.12
CA LEU A 233 5.97 -5.71 12.97
C LEU A 233 6.86 -6.03 14.19
N PRO A 234 7.52 -5.05 14.84
CA PRO A 234 8.33 -5.33 16.03
C PRO A 234 7.50 -5.94 17.17
N ASP A 235 6.29 -5.45 17.40
CA ASP A 235 5.40 -5.97 18.43
C ASP A 235 4.95 -7.40 18.10
N ALA A 236 4.68 -7.66 16.83
CA ALA A 236 4.36 -9.00 16.34
C ALA A 236 5.54 -9.97 16.56
N GLN A 237 6.74 -9.56 16.16
CA GLN A 237 7.95 -10.36 16.37
C GLN A 237 8.21 -10.61 17.87
N ALA A 238 8.09 -9.57 18.72
CA ALA A 238 8.29 -9.73 20.15
C ALA A 238 7.33 -10.75 20.79
N LYS A 239 6.09 -10.82 20.32
CA LYS A 239 5.10 -11.81 20.77
C LYS A 239 5.46 -13.22 20.35
N ILE A 240 5.92 -13.40 19.11
CA ILE A 240 6.42 -14.69 18.60
C ILE A 240 7.63 -15.14 19.39
N ASP A 241 8.59 -14.23 19.62
CA ASP A 241 9.81 -14.53 20.40
C ASP A 241 9.49 -14.89 21.86
N ALA A 242 8.52 -14.21 22.47
CA ALA A 242 8.01 -14.55 23.80
C ALA A 242 7.36 -15.93 23.82
N GLY A 243 6.58 -16.27 22.79
CA GLY A 243 5.98 -17.59 22.61
C GLY A 243 7.06 -18.69 22.51
N TRP A 244 8.10 -18.48 21.73
CA TRP A 244 9.21 -19.44 21.63
C TRP A 244 9.96 -19.63 22.96
N LYS A 245 10.19 -18.56 23.73
CA LYS A 245 10.79 -18.64 25.07
C LYS A 245 9.92 -19.46 26.02
N GLU A 246 8.62 -19.26 25.97
CA GLU A 246 7.69 -20.02 26.80
C GLU A 246 7.66 -21.50 26.41
N VAL A 247 7.62 -21.81 25.11
CA VAL A 247 7.74 -23.18 24.61
C VAL A 247 9.00 -23.86 25.13
N GLN A 248 10.16 -23.16 25.02
CA GLN A 248 11.42 -23.68 25.57
C GLN A 248 11.38 -23.91 27.09
N ALA A 249 10.73 -23.00 27.83
CA ALA A 249 10.54 -23.15 29.27
C ALA A 249 9.65 -24.34 29.60
N GLN A 250 8.60 -24.57 28.82
CA GLN A 250 7.70 -25.71 28.97
C GLN A 250 8.44 -27.04 28.64
N GLU A 251 9.23 -27.08 27.57
CA GLU A 251 10.08 -28.24 27.25
C GLU A 251 11.02 -28.60 28.39
N LYS A 252 11.73 -27.60 28.94
CA LYS A 252 12.59 -27.79 30.07
C LYS A 252 11.87 -28.34 31.31
N LYS A 253 10.61 -27.97 31.51
CA LYS A 253 9.80 -28.49 32.63
C LYS A 253 9.32 -29.93 32.39
N LEU A 254 9.20 -30.37 31.12
CA LEU A 254 8.87 -31.75 30.79
C LEU A 254 10.06 -32.69 30.90
N GLU A 255 11.32 -32.19 30.77
CA GLU A 255 12.51 -32.98 30.89
C GLU A 255 12.62 -33.78 32.21
N PRO A 256 12.40 -33.18 33.40
CA PRO A 256 12.38 -33.93 34.65
C PRO A 256 11.29 -35.03 34.67
N ALA A 257 10.11 -34.71 34.14
CA ALA A 257 9.02 -35.66 34.06
C ALA A 257 9.34 -36.86 33.17
N ARG A 258 9.99 -36.66 32.04
CA ARG A 258 10.53 -37.73 31.17
C ARG A 258 11.49 -38.65 31.92
N LYS A 259 12.46 -38.06 32.61
CA LYS A 259 13.43 -38.81 33.41
C LYS A 259 12.75 -39.63 34.51
N GLU A 260 11.83 -39.01 35.22
CA GLU A 260 11.09 -39.66 36.29
C GLU A 260 10.21 -40.83 35.75
N ILE A 261 9.61 -40.69 34.57
CA ILE A 261 8.91 -41.79 33.90
C ILE A 261 9.86 -42.93 33.58
N GLN A 262 11.03 -42.61 32.97
CA GLN A 262 12.03 -43.63 32.64
C GLN A 262 12.58 -44.39 33.90
N GLU A 263 12.83 -43.61 34.96
CA GLU A 263 13.31 -44.20 36.23
C GLU A 263 12.23 -45.10 36.87
N LYS A 264 10.98 -44.72 36.84
CA LYS A 264 9.88 -45.52 37.34
C LYS A 264 9.60 -46.75 36.48
N GLU A 265 9.74 -46.62 35.13
CA GLU A 265 9.69 -47.79 34.24
C GLU A 265 10.74 -48.84 34.67
N ALA A 266 11.97 -48.41 34.81
CA ALA A 266 13.03 -49.31 35.23
C ALA A 266 12.78 -49.91 36.62
N GLN A 267 12.21 -49.12 37.56
CA GLN A 267 11.85 -49.62 38.90
C GLN A 267 10.72 -50.63 38.86
N LEU A 268 9.65 -50.36 38.03
CA LEU A 268 8.54 -51.30 37.88
C LEU A 268 8.96 -52.59 37.16
N GLU A 269 9.85 -52.47 36.16
CA GLU A 269 10.42 -53.61 35.46
C GLU A 269 11.27 -54.46 36.41
N SER A 270 12.13 -53.82 37.22
CA SER A 270 12.88 -54.52 38.27
C SER A 270 11.98 -55.10 39.36
N ALA A 271 10.91 -54.41 39.74
CA ALA A 271 9.93 -54.97 40.72
C ALA A 271 9.15 -56.14 40.11
N GLN A 272 8.80 -56.10 38.81
CA GLN A 272 8.18 -57.22 38.10
C GLN A 272 9.15 -58.43 38.07
N GLU A 273 10.41 -58.20 37.69
CA GLU A 273 11.45 -59.25 37.67
C GLU A 273 11.61 -59.87 39.05
N GLN A 274 11.54 -59.06 40.12
CA GLN A 274 11.62 -59.55 41.49
C GLN A 274 10.36 -60.38 41.89
N ILE A 275 9.17 -59.96 41.40
CA ILE A 275 7.95 -60.73 41.62
C ILE A 275 7.95 -62.03 40.81
N ASP A 276 8.42 -61.94 39.53
CA ASP A 276 8.46 -63.14 38.66
C ASP A 276 9.54 -64.16 39.09
N ALA A 277 10.53 -63.68 39.84
CA ALA A 277 11.58 -64.51 40.39
C ALA A 277 11.29 -65.12 41.79
N ALA A 278 10.19 -64.68 42.43
CA ALA A 278 9.77 -65.14 43.76
C ALA A 278 8.68 -66.17 43.68
#